data_ebf6e71f48d2c2a74007a35a6285cc84
#
_entry.id   ebf6e71f48d2c2a74007a35a6285cc84
#
_cell.length_a   1.000
_cell.length_b   1.000
_cell.length_c   1.000
_cell.angle_alpha   90.00
_cell.angle_beta   90.00
_cell.angle_gamma   90.00
#
_symmetry.space_group_name_H-M   'P 1'
#
loop_
_entity.id
_entity.type
_entity.pdbx_description
1 polymer ?
#
loop_
_entity_poly.entity_id
_entity_poly.type
_entity_poly.pdbx_seq_one_letter_code
_entity_poly.pdbx_strand_id
1 'polypeptide(L)'
;MFGPGAVDKMVDIAVMAINMGAVLEDFENADFAYAPPFSTAINPFVQAVYILLNKINGDLVSMTPAEYAAGAADGYRVIDVAPAPSIRGATFVDLASVNGEIPGIGRDEKLLLVCVRGKRGYFLQNRMKYYGYKNTVVLEGATSFNDVKVKNAQAAVPPAEVTRVKGLGFLFDKRTQDRFNGRVITRNGKITAEESRAIAQAAELYGSGEIAMTSRLTVEIQGVPFDNIEPLREFLAQNGLETGGTGSKVRPVVSCKGTTCQYGLIDTFALSEEIHERFYHGYHDVKLPH
;
A
#
# COMPACT_ATOMS: atom_id res chain seq x y z
N MET A 1 29.94 8.03 6.51
CA MET A 1 29.10 6.92 7.01
C MET A 1 28.12 7.48 8.03
N PHE A 2 26.88 7.02 8.05
CA PHE A 2 25.83 7.53 8.94
C PHE A 2 24.95 6.34 9.40
N GLY A 3 24.57 6.30 10.68
CA GLY A 3 23.68 5.26 11.21
C GLY A 3 23.81 5.09 12.72
N PRO A 4 22.91 4.29 13.34
CA PRO A 4 23.05 3.88 14.72
C PRO A 4 24.18 2.85 14.88
N GLY A 5 24.84 2.84 16.03
CA GLY A 5 25.90 1.88 16.37
C GLY A 5 27.31 2.43 16.20
N ALA A 6 28.30 1.55 16.16
CA ALA A 6 29.72 1.89 16.14
C ALA A 6 30.19 2.32 14.73
N VAL A 7 29.64 3.43 14.21
CA VAL A 7 29.99 3.98 12.90
C VAL A 7 31.46 4.38 12.83
N ASP A 8 32.02 4.90 13.93
CA ASP A 8 33.43 5.22 14.12
C ASP A 8 34.32 4.04 13.81
N LYS A 9 34.04 2.86 14.37
CA LYS A 9 34.81 1.63 14.10
C LYS A 9 34.79 1.22 12.62
N MET A 10 33.66 1.43 11.93
CA MET A 10 33.57 1.14 10.49
C MET A 10 34.43 2.10 9.67
N VAL A 11 34.50 3.36 10.08
CA VAL A 11 35.39 4.36 9.47
C VAL A 11 36.83 4.03 9.73
N ASP A 12 37.19 3.63 10.95
CA ASP A 12 38.57 3.23 11.29
C ASP A 12 39.05 2.02 10.48
N ILE A 13 38.19 1.02 10.27
CA ILE A 13 38.51 -0.12 9.39
C ILE A 13 38.81 0.38 7.97
N ALA A 14 37.96 1.28 7.42
CA ALA A 14 38.18 1.84 6.10
C ALA A 14 39.47 2.65 6.01
N VAL A 15 39.79 3.46 7.02
CA VAL A 15 41.04 4.23 7.09
C VAL A 15 42.25 3.32 7.09
N MET A 16 42.24 2.28 7.91
CA MET A 16 43.36 1.29 7.97
C MET A 16 43.51 0.56 6.64
N ALA A 17 42.41 0.12 6.03
CA ALA A 17 42.42 -0.53 4.72
C ALA A 17 43.09 0.35 3.65
N ILE A 18 42.67 1.62 3.55
CA ILE A 18 43.23 2.59 2.61
C ILE A 18 44.73 2.82 2.87
N ASN A 19 45.11 3.02 4.14
CA ASN A 19 46.54 3.27 4.50
C ASN A 19 47.41 2.07 4.21
N MET A 20 46.88 0.85 4.28
CA MET A 20 47.62 -0.38 3.98
C MET A 20 47.60 -0.72 2.49
N GLY A 21 46.91 0.05 1.65
CA GLY A 21 46.78 -0.20 0.22
C GLY A 21 45.93 -1.42 -0.12
N ALA A 22 45.03 -1.83 0.79
CA ALA A 22 44.11 -2.93 0.55
C ALA A 22 43.13 -2.61 -0.57
N VAL A 23 42.76 -3.60 -1.37
CA VAL A 23 41.72 -3.53 -2.40
C VAL A 23 40.41 -4.12 -1.91
N LEU A 24 39.30 -3.89 -2.64
CA LEU A 24 37.98 -4.35 -2.19
C LEU A 24 37.88 -5.87 -2.07
N GLU A 25 38.56 -6.58 -2.96
CA GLU A 25 38.60 -8.04 -3.02
C GLU A 25 39.23 -8.67 -1.76
N ASP A 26 40.15 -7.96 -1.08
CA ASP A 26 40.75 -8.41 0.19
C ASP A 26 39.70 -8.57 1.31
N PHE A 27 38.55 -7.85 1.18
CA PHE A 27 37.48 -7.87 2.16
C PHE A 27 36.28 -8.72 1.74
N GLU A 28 36.28 -9.30 0.55
CA GLU A 28 35.12 -10.07 0.04
C GLU A 28 34.84 -11.28 0.95
N ASN A 29 35.89 -11.90 1.49
CA ASN A 29 35.79 -13.05 2.39
C ASN A 29 36.30 -12.73 3.80
N ALA A 30 36.39 -11.45 4.17
CA ALA A 30 36.88 -11.06 5.49
C ALA A 30 35.88 -11.45 6.59
N ASP A 31 36.33 -12.24 7.54
CA ASP A 31 35.55 -12.69 8.69
C ASP A 31 35.82 -11.77 9.89
N PHE A 32 34.94 -10.79 10.08
CA PHE A 32 34.99 -9.87 11.21
C PHE A 32 34.35 -10.48 12.45
N ALA A 33 34.82 -10.06 13.63
CA ALA A 33 34.28 -10.51 14.90
C ALA A 33 32.74 -10.30 14.96
N TYR A 34 32.05 -11.39 15.27
CA TYR A 34 30.59 -11.39 15.46
C TYR A 34 30.28 -11.68 16.93
N ALA A 35 29.60 -10.75 17.57
CA ALA A 35 29.18 -10.90 18.96
C ALA A 35 27.76 -10.28 19.13
N PRO A 36 26.69 -11.07 19.06
CA PRO A 36 25.37 -10.59 19.45
C PRO A 36 25.39 -10.16 20.94
N PRO A 37 24.80 -9.03 21.32
CA PRO A 37 24.04 -8.03 20.59
C PRO A 37 24.86 -6.83 20.03
N PHE A 38 26.19 -6.92 19.99
CA PHE A 38 27.06 -5.78 19.69
C PHE A 38 27.38 -5.62 18.21
N SER A 39 27.33 -6.69 17.42
CA SER A 39 27.59 -6.66 15.97
C SER A 39 26.62 -7.54 15.19
N THR A 40 26.41 -7.19 13.92
CA THR A 40 25.63 -8.01 12.98
C THR A 40 26.47 -9.15 12.43
N ALA A 41 25.83 -10.25 11.99
CA ALA A 41 26.52 -11.42 11.43
C ALA A 41 27.40 -11.07 10.20
N ILE A 42 26.97 -10.12 9.38
CA ILE A 42 27.79 -9.53 8.32
C ILE A 42 28.10 -8.09 8.72
N ASN A 43 29.39 -7.77 8.82
CA ASN A 43 29.86 -6.45 9.20
C ASN A 43 29.38 -5.41 8.16
N PRO A 44 28.82 -4.24 8.57
CA PRO A 44 28.38 -3.21 7.64
C PRO A 44 29.46 -2.68 6.70
N PHE A 45 30.75 -2.72 7.10
CA PHE A 45 31.85 -2.39 6.21
C PHE A 45 31.92 -3.39 5.04
N VAL A 46 31.87 -4.70 5.34
CA VAL A 46 31.88 -5.76 4.31
C VAL A 46 30.64 -5.64 3.40
N GLN A 47 29.47 -5.28 3.96
CA GLN A 47 28.29 -5.01 3.12
C GLN A 47 28.52 -3.84 2.16
N ALA A 48 29.21 -2.78 2.58
CA ALA A 48 29.56 -1.68 1.70
C ALA A 48 30.56 -2.12 0.61
N VAL A 49 31.51 -2.98 0.94
CA VAL A 49 32.44 -3.59 -0.04
C VAL A 49 31.66 -4.39 -1.09
N TYR A 50 30.74 -5.25 -0.69
CA TYR A 50 29.89 -6.00 -1.63
C TYR A 50 29.07 -5.10 -2.56
N ILE A 51 28.54 -4.00 -2.03
CA ILE A 51 27.79 -3.03 -2.86
C ILE A 51 28.73 -2.40 -3.91
N LEU A 52 29.95 -2.02 -3.52
CA LEU A 52 30.93 -1.45 -4.43
C LEU A 52 31.38 -2.45 -5.49
N LEU A 53 31.68 -3.68 -5.12
CA LEU A 53 32.02 -4.75 -6.05
C LEU A 53 30.88 -5.01 -7.04
N ASN A 54 29.64 -5.12 -6.57
CA ASN A 54 28.48 -5.28 -7.44
C ASN A 54 28.31 -4.11 -8.44
N LYS A 55 28.64 -2.87 -8.01
CA LYS A 55 28.65 -1.71 -8.94
C LYS A 55 29.77 -1.81 -9.99
N ILE A 56 30.98 -2.17 -9.57
CA ILE A 56 32.14 -2.32 -10.45
C ILE A 56 31.90 -3.43 -11.48
N ASN A 57 31.35 -4.54 -11.05
CA ASN A 57 31.07 -5.70 -11.89
C ASN A 57 29.81 -5.52 -12.77
N GLY A 58 29.05 -4.43 -12.58
CA GLY A 58 27.81 -4.17 -13.32
C GLY A 58 26.61 -5.01 -12.86
N ASP A 59 26.71 -5.67 -11.70
CA ASP A 59 25.61 -6.42 -11.10
C ASP A 59 24.60 -5.51 -10.38
N LEU A 60 25.04 -4.31 -10.00
CA LEU A 60 24.19 -3.25 -9.48
C LEU A 60 24.35 -2.00 -10.38
N VAL A 61 23.30 -1.65 -11.06
CA VAL A 61 23.16 -0.34 -11.73
C VAL A 61 22.33 0.55 -10.80
N SER A 62 22.93 1.63 -10.32
CA SER A 62 22.27 2.48 -9.32
C SER A 62 22.40 3.97 -9.66
N MET A 63 21.53 4.76 -9.09
CA MET A 63 21.50 6.21 -9.13
C MET A 63 21.70 6.74 -7.72
N THR A 64 22.67 7.64 -7.55
CA THR A 64 22.95 8.27 -6.26
C THR A 64 21.85 9.27 -5.87
N PRO A 65 21.69 9.62 -4.58
CA PRO A 65 20.78 10.68 -4.14
C PRO A 65 21.06 12.03 -4.81
N ALA A 66 22.32 12.35 -5.07
CA ALA A 66 22.72 13.60 -5.71
C ALA A 66 22.27 13.64 -7.20
N GLU A 67 22.47 12.56 -7.94
CA GLU A 67 21.98 12.44 -9.32
C GLU A 67 20.46 12.48 -9.38
N TYR A 68 19.78 11.80 -8.45
CA TYR A 68 18.31 11.85 -8.34
C TYR A 68 17.82 13.28 -8.10
N ALA A 69 18.42 14.00 -7.15
CA ALA A 69 18.08 15.39 -6.85
C ALA A 69 18.36 16.33 -8.04
N ALA A 70 19.36 16.03 -8.85
CA ALA A 70 19.69 16.76 -10.08
C ALA A 70 18.75 16.44 -11.26
N GLY A 71 17.76 15.53 -11.08
CA GLY A 71 16.78 15.20 -12.10
C GLY A 71 17.18 14.05 -13.04
N ALA A 72 18.22 13.27 -12.73
CA ALA A 72 18.65 12.14 -13.56
C ALA A 72 17.56 11.06 -13.73
N ALA A 73 16.56 11.05 -12.86
CA ALA A 73 15.40 10.15 -12.95
C ALA A 73 14.29 10.64 -13.91
N ASP A 74 14.45 11.77 -14.55
CA ASP A 74 13.45 12.28 -15.49
C ASP A 74 13.27 11.31 -16.66
N GLY A 75 12.00 10.93 -16.91
CA GLY A 75 11.65 9.94 -17.91
C GLY A 75 11.74 8.48 -17.46
N TYR A 76 12.10 8.23 -16.19
CA TYR A 76 11.98 6.90 -15.60
C TYR A 76 10.59 6.68 -15.02
N ARG A 77 10.04 5.50 -15.21
CA ARG A 77 8.86 5.05 -14.46
C ARG A 77 9.30 4.52 -13.12
N VAL A 78 8.69 5.05 -12.05
CA VAL A 78 9.01 4.64 -10.69
C VAL A 78 8.31 3.32 -10.37
N ILE A 79 9.08 2.32 -9.95
CA ILE A 79 8.63 1.01 -9.50
C ILE A 79 8.83 0.93 -7.99
N ASP A 80 7.73 0.82 -7.26
CA ASP A 80 7.75 0.60 -5.81
C ASP A 80 7.84 -0.89 -5.53
N VAL A 81 8.93 -1.32 -4.90
CA VAL A 81 9.20 -2.71 -4.50
C VAL A 81 9.29 -2.89 -2.99
N ALA A 82 8.69 -1.99 -2.22
CA ALA A 82 8.51 -2.14 -0.79
C ALA A 82 7.67 -3.40 -0.43
N PRO A 83 7.59 -3.83 0.83
CA PRO A 83 6.74 -4.95 1.23
C PRO A 83 5.24 -4.72 0.97
N ALA A 84 4.83 -3.46 0.89
CA ALA A 84 3.49 -3.00 0.52
C ALA A 84 3.63 -1.67 -0.23
N PRO A 85 2.65 -1.25 -1.05
CA PRO A 85 2.68 0.02 -1.75
C PRO A 85 2.99 1.19 -0.80
N SER A 86 4.03 1.97 -1.11
CA SER A 86 4.54 3.04 -0.24
C SER A 86 4.76 4.38 -0.94
N ILE A 87 4.84 4.37 -2.28
CA ILE A 87 5.13 5.56 -3.08
C ILE A 87 3.91 5.90 -3.93
N ARG A 88 3.32 7.06 -3.68
CA ARG A 88 2.16 7.53 -4.43
C ARG A 88 2.44 7.66 -5.93
N GLY A 89 1.56 7.08 -6.74
CA GLY A 89 1.65 7.12 -8.20
C GLY A 89 2.71 6.21 -8.80
N ALA A 90 3.51 5.50 -8.00
CA ALA A 90 4.42 4.49 -8.49
C ALA A 90 3.68 3.20 -8.85
N THR A 91 4.25 2.46 -9.79
CA THR A 91 3.77 1.10 -10.07
C THR A 91 4.33 0.17 -9.00
N PHE A 92 3.45 -0.45 -8.23
CA PHE A 92 3.86 -1.44 -7.24
C PHE A 92 4.17 -2.79 -7.89
N VAL A 93 5.29 -3.39 -7.48
CA VAL A 93 5.69 -4.73 -7.91
C VAL A 93 6.07 -5.54 -6.67
N ASP A 94 5.31 -6.59 -6.38
CA ASP A 94 5.72 -7.53 -5.35
C ASP A 94 6.90 -8.36 -5.84
N LEU A 95 8.02 -8.24 -5.13
CA LEU A 95 9.24 -8.97 -5.46
C LEU A 95 9.02 -10.50 -5.54
N ALA A 96 8.13 -11.06 -4.71
CA ALA A 96 7.89 -12.51 -4.68
C ALA A 96 7.15 -13.01 -5.92
N SER A 97 6.32 -12.17 -6.53
CA SER A 97 5.48 -12.54 -7.69
C SER A 97 6.22 -12.50 -9.03
N VAL A 98 7.41 -11.89 -9.09
CA VAL A 98 8.17 -11.75 -10.35
C VAL A 98 8.82 -13.08 -10.75
N ASN A 99 8.23 -13.74 -11.72
CA ASN A 99 8.66 -15.05 -12.26
C ASN A 99 8.65 -15.08 -13.81
N GLY A 100 8.64 -13.92 -14.46
CA GLY A 100 8.57 -13.77 -15.90
C GLY A 100 8.34 -12.33 -16.32
N GLU A 101 7.52 -12.14 -17.32
CA GLU A 101 7.07 -10.83 -17.76
C GLU A 101 6.14 -10.20 -16.71
N ILE A 102 6.39 -8.91 -16.40
CA ILE A 102 5.57 -8.17 -15.46
C ILE A 102 4.47 -7.45 -16.24
N PRO A 103 3.18 -7.71 -15.97
CA PRO A 103 2.09 -7.11 -16.71
C PRO A 103 2.16 -5.57 -16.70
N GLY A 104 2.04 -4.96 -17.87
CA GLY A 104 2.03 -3.51 -18.04
C GLY A 104 3.39 -2.82 -17.88
N ILE A 105 4.51 -3.56 -17.85
CA ILE A 105 5.88 -3.01 -17.80
C ILE A 105 6.67 -3.54 -18.99
N GLY A 106 7.09 -2.63 -19.88
CA GLY A 106 7.89 -2.97 -21.05
C GLY A 106 9.35 -3.31 -20.71
N ARG A 107 9.94 -4.29 -21.40
CA ARG A 107 11.33 -4.73 -21.14
C ARG A 107 12.39 -3.69 -21.47
N ASP A 108 12.10 -2.78 -22.39
CA ASP A 108 12.99 -1.69 -22.80
C ASP A 108 12.67 -0.36 -22.10
N GLU A 109 11.66 -0.35 -21.22
CA GLU A 109 11.23 0.83 -20.47
C GLU A 109 12.28 1.22 -19.43
N LYS A 110 12.49 2.53 -19.24
CA LYS A 110 13.38 3.05 -18.20
C LYS A 110 12.71 2.97 -16.84
N LEU A 111 13.23 2.17 -15.93
CA LEU A 111 12.63 1.85 -14.65
C LEU A 111 13.53 2.25 -13.49
N LEU A 112 13.01 3.08 -12.58
CA LEU A 112 13.65 3.44 -11.32
C LEU A 112 13.06 2.56 -10.21
N LEU A 113 13.89 1.65 -9.68
CA LEU A 113 13.49 0.69 -8.65
C LEU A 113 13.70 1.28 -7.27
N VAL A 114 12.63 1.42 -6.51
CA VAL A 114 12.65 2.07 -5.20
C VAL A 114 12.00 1.16 -4.15
N CYS A 115 12.63 1.05 -2.99
CA CYS A 115 12.04 0.45 -1.80
C CYS A 115 12.34 1.36 -0.59
N VAL A 116 12.44 0.82 0.62
CA VAL A 116 12.78 1.63 1.81
C VAL A 116 14.29 1.92 1.90
N ARG A 117 15.17 0.92 1.62
CA ARG A 117 16.63 1.00 1.87
C ARG A 117 17.51 0.58 0.69
N GLY A 118 16.93 0.26 -0.47
CA GLY A 118 17.67 -0.17 -1.66
C GLY A 118 17.78 -1.70 -1.86
N LYS A 119 17.83 -2.51 -0.81
CA LYS A 119 18.06 -3.97 -0.88
C LYS A 119 17.03 -4.71 -1.76
N ARG A 120 15.73 -4.44 -1.57
CA ARG A 120 14.69 -5.07 -2.41
C ARG A 120 14.75 -4.57 -3.86
N GLY A 121 15.14 -3.31 -4.08
CA GLY A 121 15.39 -2.77 -5.43
C GLY A 121 16.49 -3.55 -6.15
N TYR A 122 17.60 -3.83 -5.48
CA TYR A 122 18.70 -4.64 -6.02
C TYR A 122 18.24 -6.08 -6.37
N PHE A 123 17.47 -6.72 -5.48
CA PHE A 123 16.95 -8.06 -5.78
C PHE A 123 15.96 -8.05 -6.96
N LEU A 124 15.12 -7.04 -7.05
CA LEU A 124 14.22 -6.89 -8.21
C LEU A 124 15.02 -6.65 -9.48
N GLN A 125 16.06 -5.78 -9.45
CA GLN A 125 16.91 -5.51 -10.61
C GLN A 125 17.53 -6.80 -11.17
N ASN A 126 18.13 -7.64 -10.32
CA ASN A 126 18.73 -8.88 -10.77
C ASN A 126 17.69 -9.86 -11.34
N ARG A 127 16.52 -9.94 -10.72
CA ARG A 127 15.43 -10.77 -11.23
C ARG A 127 14.91 -10.25 -12.58
N MET A 128 14.72 -8.95 -12.72
CA MET A 128 14.31 -8.31 -13.97
C MET A 128 15.36 -8.48 -15.07
N LYS A 129 16.66 -8.32 -14.74
CA LYS A 129 17.78 -8.57 -15.66
C LYS A 129 17.74 -10.02 -16.20
N TYR A 130 17.48 -11.00 -15.32
CA TYR A 130 17.33 -12.40 -15.72
C TYR A 130 16.18 -12.60 -16.71
N TYR A 131 15.07 -11.87 -16.56
CA TYR A 131 13.90 -11.93 -17.47
C TYR A 131 13.99 -10.95 -18.66
N GLY A 132 15.15 -10.32 -18.89
CA GLY A 132 15.43 -9.53 -20.10
C GLY A 132 15.04 -8.04 -20.03
N TYR A 133 14.78 -7.50 -18.84
CA TYR A 133 14.64 -6.05 -18.67
C TYR A 133 16.00 -5.38 -18.69
N LYS A 134 16.20 -4.37 -19.55
CA LYS A 134 17.53 -3.81 -19.83
C LYS A 134 17.81 -2.49 -19.10
N ASN A 135 16.78 -1.69 -18.86
CA ASN A 135 16.94 -0.30 -18.43
C ASN A 135 16.41 -0.10 -17.00
N THR A 136 16.97 -0.86 -16.06
CA THR A 136 16.61 -0.80 -14.64
C THR A 136 17.71 -0.12 -13.83
N VAL A 137 17.34 0.81 -12.94
CA VAL A 137 18.26 1.53 -12.06
C VAL A 137 17.71 1.51 -10.64
N VAL A 138 18.53 1.22 -9.64
CA VAL A 138 18.16 1.23 -8.22
C VAL A 138 18.50 2.58 -7.61
N LEU A 139 17.55 3.23 -6.93
CA LEU A 139 17.80 4.46 -6.19
C LEU A 139 18.54 4.15 -4.88
N GLU A 140 19.77 4.68 -4.75
CA GLU A 140 20.56 4.53 -3.53
C GLU A 140 19.91 5.27 -2.36
N GLY A 141 19.92 4.64 -1.18
CA GLY A 141 19.24 5.15 0.01
C GLY A 141 17.71 5.13 -0.07
N ALA A 142 17.15 4.89 -1.27
CA ALA A 142 15.72 4.71 -1.52
C ALA A 142 14.86 5.77 -0.78
N THR A 143 13.69 5.43 -0.22
CA THR A 143 12.86 6.40 0.51
C THR A 143 13.42 6.80 1.88
N SER A 144 14.44 6.10 2.40
CA SER A 144 15.09 6.50 3.65
C SER A 144 15.95 7.78 3.51
N PHE A 145 16.41 8.10 2.30
CA PHE A 145 17.26 9.25 2.01
C PHE A 145 16.70 10.22 0.97
N ASN A 146 15.71 9.78 0.19
CA ASN A 146 15.17 10.56 -0.90
C ASN A 146 13.67 10.78 -0.71
N ASP A 147 13.21 12.01 -0.97
CA ASP A 147 11.78 12.31 -1.11
C ASP A 147 11.34 11.92 -2.53
N VAL A 148 10.90 10.67 -2.69
CA VAL A 148 10.56 10.12 -4.00
C VAL A 148 9.16 10.54 -4.39
N LYS A 149 9.08 11.35 -5.45
CA LYS A 149 7.82 11.83 -6.03
C LYS A 149 7.68 11.36 -7.46
N VAL A 150 6.51 10.87 -7.80
CA VAL A 150 6.16 10.53 -9.18
C VAL A 150 5.55 11.76 -9.84
N LYS A 151 6.17 12.27 -10.92
CA LYS A 151 5.60 13.35 -11.73
C LYS A 151 4.25 12.88 -12.28
N ASN A 152 3.22 13.68 -12.10
CA ASN A 152 1.82 13.37 -12.45
C ASN A 152 1.11 12.35 -11.54
N ALA A 153 1.63 12.05 -10.35
CA ALA A 153 0.83 11.38 -9.34
C ALA A 153 -0.40 12.23 -9.02
N GLN A 154 -1.57 11.61 -9.04
CA GLN A 154 -2.82 12.29 -8.67
C GLN A 154 -2.66 12.92 -7.29
N ALA A 155 -3.11 14.16 -7.10
CA ALA A 155 -2.97 14.84 -5.82
C ALA A 155 -3.61 14.00 -4.69
N ALA A 156 -2.98 14.01 -3.52
CA ALA A 156 -3.54 13.32 -2.36
C ALA A 156 -4.95 13.81 -2.07
N VAL A 157 -5.87 12.91 -1.79
CA VAL A 157 -7.20 13.30 -1.30
C VAL A 157 -7.01 14.13 -0.02
N PRO A 158 -7.49 15.38 0.04
CA PRO A 158 -7.31 16.23 1.22
C PRO A 158 -7.87 15.57 2.47
N PRO A 159 -7.23 15.71 3.66
CA PRO A 159 -7.71 15.11 4.91
C PRO A 159 -9.16 15.51 5.27
N ALA A 160 -9.58 16.69 4.89
CA ALA A 160 -10.96 17.17 5.07
C ALA A 160 -11.94 16.31 4.24
N GLU A 161 -11.59 16.00 2.99
CA GLU A 161 -12.40 15.15 2.12
C GLU A 161 -12.41 13.71 2.60
N VAL A 162 -11.28 13.16 3.06
CA VAL A 162 -11.24 11.82 3.70
C VAL A 162 -12.20 11.76 4.89
N THR A 163 -12.26 12.84 5.68
CA THR A 163 -13.18 12.93 6.83
C THR A 163 -14.64 13.07 6.37
N ARG A 164 -14.90 13.86 5.33
CA ARG A 164 -16.23 14.03 4.74
C ARG A 164 -16.77 12.70 4.24
N VAL A 165 -16.04 12.02 3.36
CA VAL A 165 -16.50 10.76 2.75
C VAL A 165 -16.59 9.62 3.76
N LYS A 166 -15.80 9.66 4.85
CA LYS A 166 -15.97 8.75 5.97
C LYS A 166 -17.38 8.87 6.58
N GLY A 167 -17.94 10.08 6.68
CA GLY A 167 -19.31 10.27 7.11
C GLY A 167 -20.36 9.70 6.15
N LEU A 168 -20.01 9.54 4.87
CA LEU A 168 -20.85 8.98 3.82
C LEU A 168 -20.76 7.46 3.66
N GLY A 169 -19.96 6.79 4.47
CA GLY A 169 -19.79 5.34 4.40
C GLY A 169 -18.47 4.86 3.78
N PHE A 170 -17.57 5.77 3.39
CA PHE A 170 -16.34 5.42 2.71
C PHE A 170 -15.13 5.46 3.64
N LEU A 171 -14.58 4.29 3.94
CA LEU A 171 -13.42 4.14 4.81
C LEU A 171 -12.15 4.13 3.97
N PHE A 172 -11.23 5.05 4.28
CA PHE A 172 -9.93 5.10 3.62
C PHE A 172 -9.15 3.81 3.84
N ASP A 173 -8.74 3.16 2.75
CA ASP A 173 -7.89 1.98 2.83
C ASP A 173 -6.43 2.40 3.03
N LYS A 174 -5.86 2.03 4.15
CA LYS A 174 -4.45 2.35 4.48
C LYS A 174 -3.44 1.51 3.70
N ARG A 175 -3.87 0.44 3.05
CA ARG A 175 -3.01 -0.48 2.31
C ARG A 175 -2.87 -0.10 0.84
N THR A 176 -3.92 0.50 0.28
CA THR A 176 -3.95 0.96 -1.10
C THR A 176 -4.06 2.49 -1.11
N GLN A 177 -3.21 3.16 -1.88
CA GLN A 177 -3.21 4.61 -1.93
C GLN A 177 -4.46 5.12 -2.64
N ASP A 178 -5.13 6.13 -2.04
CA ASP A 178 -6.29 6.84 -2.58
C ASP A 178 -7.50 5.94 -2.93
N ARG A 179 -7.61 4.80 -2.25
CA ARG A 179 -8.76 3.90 -2.35
C ARG A 179 -9.57 3.91 -1.07
N PHE A 180 -10.84 3.62 -1.24
CA PHE A 180 -11.82 3.59 -0.15
C PHE A 180 -12.62 2.30 -0.19
N ASN A 181 -13.12 1.88 0.96
CA ASN A 181 -14.06 0.78 1.06
C ASN A 181 -15.43 1.38 1.36
N GLY A 182 -16.35 1.25 0.41
CA GLY A 182 -17.71 1.83 0.46
C GLY A 182 -18.66 0.90 1.20
N ARG A 183 -19.17 1.33 2.35
CA ARG A 183 -20.13 0.56 3.13
C ARG A 183 -21.55 0.76 2.64
N VAL A 184 -22.18 -0.31 2.18
CA VAL A 184 -23.58 -0.40 1.81
C VAL A 184 -24.39 -0.88 3.01
N ILE A 185 -25.45 -0.16 3.37
CA ILE A 185 -26.36 -0.52 4.45
C ILE A 185 -27.27 -1.66 3.98
N THR A 186 -27.48 -2.63 4.83
CA THR A 186 -28.43 -3.71 4.60
C THR A 186 -29.50 -3.72 5.69
N ARG A 187 -30.64 -4.34 5.40
CA ARG A 187 -31.69 -4.55 6.39
C ARG A 187 -31.29 -5.70 7.34
N ASN A 188 -30.44 -5.38 8.29
CA ASN A 188 -29.94 -6.34 9.29
C ASN A 188 -29.30 -7.60 8.64
N GLY A 189 -28.47 -7.41 7.61
CA GLY A 189 -27.82 -8.49 6.85
C GLY A 189 -28.70 -9.17 5.79
N LYS A 190 -29.94 -8.74 5.63
CA LYS A 190 -30.87 -9.26 4.63
C LYS A 190 -30.81 -8.39 3.38
N ILE A 191 -30.53 -9.00 2.25
CA ILE A 191 -30.51 -8.37 0.92
C ILE A 191 -31.29 -9.25 -0.05
N THR A 192 -31.96 -8.65 -1.01
CA THR A 192 -32.64 -9.39 -2.08
C THR A 192 -31.65 -9.81 -3.16
N ALA A 193 -32.08 -10.70 -4.05
CA ALA A 193 -31.26 -11.11 -5.19
C ALA A 193 -31.00 -9.95 -6.17
N GLU A 194 -31.93 -8.99 -6.25
CA GLU A 194 -31.81 -7.78 -7.07
C GLU A 194 -30.78 -6.84 -6.47
N GLU A 195 -30.89 -6.52 -5.19
CA GLU A 195 -29.91 -5.72 -4.44
C GLU A 195 -28.51 -6.34 -4.51
N SER A 196 -28.40 -7.67 -4.37
CA SER A 196 -27.12 -8.37 -4.50
C SER A 196 -26.49 -8.22 -5.88
N ARG A 197 -27.26 -8.27 -6.95
CA ARG A 197 -26.77 -8.02 -8.32
C ARG A 197 -26.33 -6.57 -8.50
N ALA A 198 -27.09 -5.62 -7.98
CA ALA A 198 -26.73 -4.20 -8.02
C ALA A 198 -25.41 -3.93 -7.27
N ILE A 199 -25.21 -4.52 -6.10
CA ILE A 199 -23.96 -4.40 -5.35
C ILE A 199 -22.78 -5.02 -6.13
N ALA A 200 -22.97 -6.19 -6.75
CA ALA A 200 -21.94 -6.83 -7.57
C ALA A 200 -21.57 -5.94 -8.77
N GLN A 201 -22.53 -5.44 -9.49
CA GLN A 201 -22.32 -4.53 -10.62
C GLN A 201 -21.65 -3.22 -10.17
N ALA A 202 -22.04 -2.65 -9.03
CA ALA A 202 -21.41 -1.47 -8.47
C ALA A 202 -19.93 -1.72 -8.13
N ALA A 203 -19.59 -2.89 -7.61
CA ALA A 203 -18.20 -3.27 -7.32
C ALA A 203 -17.35 -3.37 -8.59
N GLU A 204 -17.90 -3.92 -9.66
CA GLU A 204 -17.24 -4.02 -10.98
C GLU A 204 -17.04 -2.66 -11.65
N LEU A 205 -18.06 -1.79 -11.61
CA LEU A 205 -18.03 -0.49 -12.30
C LEU A 205 -17.20 0.57 -11.55
N TYR A 206 -17.25 0.58 -10.22
CA TYR A 206 -16.74 1.68 -9.41
C TYR A 206 -15.64 1.28 -8.41
N GLY A 207 -15.43 0.00 -8.16
CA GLY A 207 -14.46 -0.53 -7.21
C GLY A 207 -13.42 -1.46 -7.85
N SER A 208 -12.92 -2.39 -7.05
CA SER A 208 -11.98 -3.44 -7.48
C SER A 208 -12.66 -4.71 -8.01
N GLY A 209 -13.99 -4.76 -8.03
CA GLY A 209 -14.76 -5.98 -8.30
C GLY A 209 -14.91 -6.90 -7.07
N GLU A 210 -14.35 -6.52 -5.92
CA GLU A 210 -14.41 -7.30 -4.70
C GLU A 210 -15.45 -6.74 -3.71
N ILE A 211 -16.11 -7.66 -3.01
CA ILE A 211 -17.13 -7.37 -2.00
C ILE A 211 -16.77 -8.08 -0.71
N ALA A 212 -16.84 -7.38 0.42
CA ALA A 212 -16.62 -7.97 1.75
C ALA A 212 -17.88 -7.90 2.59
N MET A 213 -18.24 -8.99 3.24
CA MET A 213 -19.28 -9.03 4.28
C MET A 213 -18.69 -8.60 5.62
N THR A 214 -19.38 -7.71 6.34
CA THR A 214 -18.88 -7.20 7.60
C THR A 214 -19.56 -7.85 8.81
N SER A 215 -18.91 -7.82 9.96
CA SER A 215 -19.49 -8.29 11.23
C SER A 215 -20.68 -7.43 11.71
N ARG A 216 -20.91 -6.25 11.08
CA ARG A 216 -22.06 -5.39 11.33
C ARG A 216 -23.24 -5.67 10.38
N LEU A 217 -23.22 -6.79 9.71
CA LEU A 217 -24.24 -7.19 8.75
C LEU A 217 -24.44 -6.17 7.61
N THR A 218 -23.37 -5.47 7.24
CA THR A 218 -23.30 -4.59 6.08
C THR A 218 -22.39 -5.18 5.01
N VAL A 219 -22.44 -4.66 3.81
CA VAL A 219 -21.56 -5.05 2.71
C VAL A 219 -20.58 -3.92 2.43
N GLU A 220 -19.33 -4.23 2.15
CA GLU A 220 -18.33 -3.25 1.72
C GLU A 220 -17.86 -3.54 0.31
N ILE A 221 -17.98 -2.55 -0.58
CA ILE A 221 -17.38 -2.55 -1.92
C ILE A 221 -15.95 -2.09 -1.76
N GLN A 222 -15.00 -2.92 -2.18
CA GLN A 222 -13.58 -2.69 -1.96
C GLN A 222 -12.95 -1.83 -3.07
N GLY A 223 -11.91 -1.08 -2.73
CA GLY A 223 -11.01 -0.46 -3.69
C GLY A 223 -11.57 0.68 -4.52
N VAL A 224 -12.58 1.41 -4.03
CA VAL A 224 -13.26 2.52 -4.72
C VAL A 224 -12.31 3.72 -4.83
N PRO A 225 -11.97 4.24 -6.05
CA PRO A 225 -11.27 5.51 -6.21
C PRO A 225 -12.07 6.68 -5.64
N PHE A 226 -11.38 7.74 -5.21
CA PHE A 226 -12.06 8.92 -4.66
C PHE A 226 -13.10 9.52 -5.63
N ASP A 227 -12.75 9.65 -6.91
CA ASP A 227 -13.60 10.22 -7.94
C ASP A 227 -14.86 9.37 -8.25
N ASN A 228 -14.81 8.07 -7.90
CA ASN A 228 -15.94 7.15 -8.10
C ASN A 228 -16.90 7.13 -6.91
N ILE A 229 -16.64 7.84 -5.82
CA ILE A 229 -17.48 7.81 -4.62
C ILE A 229 -18.90 8.32 -4.90
N GLU A 230 -19.03 9.50 -5.47
CA GLU A 230 -20.36 10.05 -5.76
C GLU A 230 -21.09 9.27 -6.86
N PRO A 231 -20.47 8.91 -8.00
CA PRO A 231 -21.10 8.03 -8.99
C PRO A 231 -21.59 6.69 -8.41
N LEU A 232 -20.79 6.07 -7.53
CA LEU A 232 -21.18 4.84 -6.83
C LEU A 232 -22.40 5.05 -5.94
N ARG A 233 -22.43 6.15 -5.18
CA ARG A 233 -23.57 6.49 -4.32
C ARG A 233 -24.85 6.70 -5.11
N GLU A 234 -24.78 7.43 -6.22
CA GLU A 234 -25.89 7.65 -7.12
C GLU A 234 -26.42 6.35 -7.72
N PHE A 235 -25.52 5.48 -8.20
CA PHE A 235 -25.89 4.16 -8.72
C PHE A 235 -26.61 3.30 -7.67
N LEU A 236 -26.08 3.25 -6.45
CA LEU A 236 -26.69 2.50 -5.36
C LEU A 236 -28.08 3.07 -4.98
N ALA A 237 -28.21 4.40 -4.90
CA ALA A 237 -29.48 5.06 -4.60
C ALA A 237 -30.56 4.77 -5.66
N GLN A 238 -30.19 4.72 -6.94
CA GLN A 238 -31.10 4.33 -8.03
C GLN A 238 -31.61 2.89 -7.91
N ASN A 239 -30.87 2.03 -7.21
CA ASN A 239 -31.22 0.65 -6.93
C ASN A 239 -31.79 0.44 -5.50
N GLY A 240 -32.23 1.52 -4.84
CA GLY A 240 -32.83 1.45 -3.50
C GLY A 240 -31.85 1.12 -2.37
N LEU A 241 -30.55 1.28 -2.62
CA LEU A 241 -29.47 1.02 -1.67
C LEU A 241 -28.84 2.33 -1.20
N GLU A 242 -28.33 2.35 0.03
CA GLU A 242 -27.66 3.51 0.60
C GLU A 242 -26.28 3.15 1.18
N THR A 243 -25.39 4.15 1.24
CA THR A 243 -24.11 4.05 1.90
C THR A 243 -24.11 4.87 3.19
N GLY A 244 -23.36 4.42 4.21
CA GLY A 244 -23.30 5.18 5.46
C GLY A 244 -22.83 4.38 6.67
N GLY A 245 -23.32 4.79 7.85
CA GLY A 245 -23.09 4.10 9.10
C GLY A 245 -21.61 4.05 9.55
N THR A 246 -20.82 5.06 9.17
CA THR A 246 -19.41 5.18 9.54
C THR A 246 -19.10 6.57 10.13
N GLY A 247 -17.90 6.77 10.61
CA GLY A 247 -17.54 8.04 11.26
C GLY A 247 -18.31 8.28 12.55
N SER A 248 -18.73 9.52 12.79
CA SER A 248 -19.52 9.96 13.94
C SER A 248 -21.03 9.90 13.70
N LYS A 249 -21.47 9.12 12.73
CA LYS A 249 -22.88 8.93 12.37
C LYS A 249 -23.50 7.73 13.09
N VAL A 250 -24.83 7.65 13.11
CA VAL A 250 -25.56 6.49 13.62
C VAL A 250 -25.12 5.23 12.88
N ARG A 251 -24.90 4.16 13.63
CA ARG A 251 -24.48 2.88 13.06
C ARG A 251 -25.71 2.08 12.60
N PRO A 252 -25.55 1.23 11.55
CA PRO A 252 -26.59 0.28 11.19
C PRO A 252 -26.98 -0.60 12.38
N VAL A 253 -28.25 -0.87 12.49
CA VAL A 253 -28.79 -1.75 13.54
C VAL A 253 -28.33 -3.18 13.25
N VAL A 254 -27.91 -3.87 14.31
CA VAL A 254 -27.49 -5.27 14.25
C VAL A 254 -28.37 -6.06 15.24
N SER A 255 -29.09 -7.05 14.75
CA SER A 255 -29.89 -7.94 15.55
C SER A 255 -29.70 -9.40 15.16
N CYS A 256 -30.22 -10.32 15.94
CA CYS A 256 -30.25 -11.73 15.60
C CYS A 256 -31.29 -12.04 14.52
N LYS A 257 -31.37 -13.29 14.05
CA LYS A 257 -32.34 -13.74 13.00
C LYS A 257 -33.81 -13.72 13.45
N GLY A 258 -34.11 -13.49 14.73
CA GLY A 258 -35.47 -13.45 15.25
C GLY A 258 -36.26 -14.72 14.94
N THR A 259 -37.48 -14.53 14.46
CA THR A 259 -38.43 -15.62 14.15
C THR A 259 -37.99 -16.53 13.00
N THR A 260 -36.93 -16.20 12.24
CA THR A 260 -36.33 -17.13 11.28
C THR A 260 -35.44 -18.19 11.95
N CYS A 261 -35.18 -18.06 13.25
CA CYS A 261 -34.49 -19.03 14.08
C CYS A 261 -35.51 -19.85 14.88
N GLN A 262 -35.31 -21.14 15.03
CA GLN A 262 -36.20 -22.01 15.82
C GLN A 262 -36.36 -21.58 17.32
N TYR A 263 -35.43 -20.79 17.83
CA TYR A 263 -35.44 -20.24 19.17
C TYR A 263 -35.86 -18.76 19.22
N GLY A 264 -36.24 -18.19 18.09
CA GLY A 264 -36.65 -16.79 18.02
C GLY A 264 -38.03 -16.55 18.63
N LEU A 265 -38.10 -15.59 19.54
CA LEU A 265 -39.33 -15.25 20.26
C LEU A 265 -40.05 -14.02 19.68
N ILE A 266 -39.33 -13.16 18.97
CA ILE A 266 -39.83 -11.90 18.42
C ILE A 266 -39.32 -11.69 16.99
N ASP A 267 -40.03 -10.91 16.19
CA ASP A 267 -39.55 -10.47 14.88
C ASP A 267 -38.54 -9.33 15.05
N THR A 268 -37.29 -9.71 15.11
CA THR A 268 -36.17 -8.75 15.25
C THR A 268 -35.89 -8.00 13.97
N PHE A 269 -36.29 -8.49 12.79
CA PHE A 269 -36.16 -7.75 11.54
C PHE A 269 -37.11 -6.56 11.50
N ALA A 270 -38.40 -6.76 11.81
CA ALA A 270 -39.36 -5.68 11.86
C ALA A 270 -38.96 -4.61 12.91
N LEU A 271 -38.52 -5.05 14.10
CA LEU A 271 -38.07 -4.15 15.15
C LEU A 271 -36.79 -3.38 14.74
N SER A 272 -35.82 -4.05 14.09
CA SER A 272 -34.60 -3.37 13.63
C SER A 272 -34.88 -2.38 12.50
N GLU A 273 -35.83 -2.65 11.64
CA GLU A 273 -36.27 -1.74 10.58
C GLU A 273 -36.95 -0.50 11.17
N GLU A 274 -37.84 -0.65 12.14
CA GLU A 274 -38.45 0.47 12.86
C GLU A 274 -37.40 1.35 13.56
N ILE A 275 -36.41 0.74 14.21
CA ILE A 275 -35.31 1.46 14.85
C ILE A 275 -34.45 2.18 13.80
N HIS A 276 -34.18 1.53 12.67
CA HIS A 276 -33.42 2.12 11.57
C HIS A 276 -34.11 3.38 11.02
N GLU A 277 -35.38 3.28 10.67
CA GLU A 277 -36.18 4.42 10.20
C GLU A 277 -36.20 5.56 11.21
N ARG A 278 -36.44 5.26 12.47
CA ARG A 278 -36.57 6.27 13.52
C ARG A 278 -35.25 6.96 13.88
N PHE A 279 -34.17 6.21 13.98
CA PHE A 279 -32.89 6.71 14.51
C PHE A 279 -31.82 6.88 13.46
N TYR A 280 -31.72 6.03 12.46
CA TYR A 280 -30.75 6.20 11.38
C TYR A 280 -31.18 7.31 10.45
N HIS A 281 -32.35 7.23 9.84
CA HIS A 281 -32.85 8.26 8.93
C HIS A 281 -33.19 9.56 9.65
N GLY A 282 -33.69 9.49 10.89
CA GLY A 282 -34.02 10.68 11.68
C GLY A 282 -32.81 11.48 12.16
N TYR A 283 -31.64 10.84 12.32
CA TYR A 283 -30.45 11.45 12.91
C TYR A 283 -29.18 11.27 12.07
N HIS A 284 -29.29 10.83 10.82
CA HIS A 284 -28.12 10.53 10.01
C HIS A 284 -27.21 11.74 9.75
N ASP A 285 -27.75 12.96 9.78
CA ASP A 285 -26.98 14.20 9.62
C ASP A 285 -26.42 14.74 10.91
N VAL A 286 -26.81 14.19 12.06
CA VAL A 286 -26.35 14.63 13.37
C VAL A 286 -25.01 14.01 13.69
N LYS A 287 -24.05 14.84 14.11
CA LYS A 287 -22.79 14.37 14.68
C LYS A 287 -23.04 13.92 16.11
N LEU A 288 -22.92 12.62 16.36
CA LEU A 288 -23.02 12.06 17.69
C LEU A 288 -21.72 12.25 18.48
N PRO A 289 -21.79 12.46 19.81
CA PRO A 289 -20.61 12.40 20.67
C PRO A 289 -20.00 10.99 20.64
N HIS A 290 -18.69 10.93 20.74
CA HIS A 290 -17.93 9.67 20.81
C HIS A 290 -17.76 9.25 22.26
#